data_e13e12b7c071152ba24d7163684941eb
#
_entry.id   e13e12b7c071152ba24d7163684941eb
#
_cell.length_a   1.000
_cell.length_b   1.000
_cell.length_c   1.000
_cell.angle_alpha   90.00
_cell.angle_beta   90.00
_cell.angle_gamma   90.00
#
_symmetry.space_group_name_H-M   'P 1'
#
loop_
_entity.id
_entity.type
_entity.pdbx_description
1 polymer ?
#
loop_
_entity_poly.entity_id
_entity_poly.type
_entity_poly.pdbx_seq_one_letter_code
_entity_poly.pdbx_strand_id
1 'polypeptide(L)'
;MKFEKIANPVIEETFYKGVHESGLPVYVLKKENYSKYYSILSTRYGSVDSAFQFPGDREYTIVPDGIAHFLEHKLFEQEDGTNAFDKYAALGASANAFTSFNNTAYLFSCTSHFNENFDHLLNFVSHPYFTRENVEKEQGIIAQEIRMYDDDANWRVFFNLIDCLRSEEHTSELQSR
;
A
#
# COMPACT_ATOMS: atom_id res chain seq x y z
N MET A 1 19.57 -15.81 1.10
CA MET A 1 19.24 -14.92 -0.05
C MET A 1 20.53 -14.47 -0.70
N LYS A 2 20.60 -14.48 -2.05
CA LYS A 2 21.75 -13.97 -2.82
C LYS A 2 21.33 -12.62 -3.43
N PHE A 3 22.18 -11.61 -3.31
CA PHE A 3 21.92 -10.28 -3.86
C PHE A 3 22.72 -10.03 -5.13
N GLU A 4 22.08 -9.48 -6.13
CA GLU A 4 22.68 -8.92 -7.34
C GLU A 4 22.90 -7.41 -7.12
N LYS A 5 24.08 -6.91 -7.48
CA LYS A 5 24.42 -5.49 -7.44
C LYS A 5 24.03 -4.84 -8.77
N ILE A 6 23.19 -3.83 -8.71
CA ILE A 6 22.72 -3.07 -9.88
C ILE A 6 23.18 -1.62 -9.71
N ALA A 7 24.02 -1.14 -10.63
CA ALA A 7 24.51 0.22 -10.62
C ALA A 7 23.86 1.03 -11.77
N ASN A 8 23.43 2.24 -11.47
CA ASN A 8 22.97 3.21 -12.46
C ASN A 8 24.01 4.33 -12.56
N PRO A 9 24.82 4.37 -13.64
CA PRO A 9 25.89 5.35 -13.78
C PRO A 9 25.40 6.78 -14.05
N VAL A 10 24.14 6.95 -14.47
CA VAL A 10 23.57 8.28 -14.77
C VAL A 10 23.25 9.06 -13.49
N ILE A 11 22.74 8.38 -12.48
CA ILE A 11 22.41 8.98 -11.19
C ILE A 11 23.43 8.60 -10.10
N GLU A 12 24.49 7.90 -10.46
CA GLU A 12 25.57 7.44 -9.56
C GLU A 12 25.08 6.64 -8.37
N GLU A 13 23.97 5.88 -8.57
CA GLU A 13 23.36 5.10 -7.52
C GLU A 13 23.58 3.60 -7.71
N THR A 14 23.69 2.90 -6.59
CA THR A 14 23.81 1.44 -6.57
C THR A 14 22.79 0.87 -5.60
N PHE A 15 21.99 -0.11 -6.07
CA PHE A 15 21.12 -0.88 -5.21
C PHE A 15 21.38 -2.39 -5.35
N TYR A 16 20.91 -3.13 -4.40
CA TYR A 16 21.01 -4.59 -4.38
C TYR A 16 19.62 -5.19 -4.50
N LYS A 17 19.48 -6.17 -5.40
CA LYS A 17 18.24 -6.90 -5.62
C LYS A 17 18.44 -8.35 -5.22
N GLY A 18 17.55 -8.90 -4.45
CA GLY A 18 17.51 -10.31 -4.09
C GLY A 18 16.08 -10.85 -4.16
N VAL A 19 15.94 -12.17 -4.09
CA VAL A 19 14.65 -12.83 -3.96
C VAL A 19 14.74 -13.73 -2.73
N HIS A 20 13.80 -13.53 -1.80
CA HIS A 20 13.65 -14.39 -0.65
C HIS A 20 13.14 -15.78 -1.07
N GLU A 21 13.33 -16.81 -0.25
CA GLU A 21 12.87 -18.18 -0.53
C GLU A 21 11.34 -18.28 -0.70
N SER A 22 10.58 -17.34 -0.11
CA SER A 22 9.13 -17.19 -0.32
C SER A 22 8.74 -16.61 -1.68
N GLY A 23 9.72 -16.22 -2.53
CA GLY A 23 9.46 -15.54 -3.79
C GLY A 23 9.39 -14.01 -3.69
N LEU A 24 9.43 -13.42 -2.47
CA LEU A 24 9.37 -11.98 -2.28
C LEU A 24 10.65 -11.32 -2.82
N PRO A 25 10.52 -10.36 -3.78
CA PRO A 25 11.66 -9.55 -4.22
C PRO A 25 12.04 -8.54 -3.13
N VAL A 26 13.35 -8.45 -2.87
CA VAL A 26 13.92 -7.53 -1.86
C VAL A 26 14.91 -6.59 -2.53
N TYR A 27 14.76 -5.31 -2.27
CA TYR A 27 15.64 -4.27 -2.78
C TYR A 27 16.27 -3.53 -1.62
N VAL A 28 17.58 -3.32 -1.67
CA VAL A 28 18.34 -2.61 -0.64
C VAL A 28 19.16 -1.50 -1.30
N LEU A 29 18.90 -0.27 -0.91
CA LEU A 29 19.68 0.91 -1.27
C LEU A 29 20.46 1.39 -0.06
N LYS A 30 21.77 1.18 -0.07
CA LYS A 30 22.64 1.67 1.00
C LYS A 30 23.07 3.10 0.69
N LYS A 31 22.78 4.02 1.60
CA LYS A 31 23.27 5.41 1.55
C LYS A 31 24.33 5.61 2.63
N GLU A 32 25.53 5.96 2.21
CA GLU A 32 26.60 6.31 3.15
C GLU A 32 26.34 7.67 3.79
N ASN A 33 26.74 7.82 5.06
CA ASN A 33 26.55 9.05 5.85
C ASN A 33 25.09 9.45 6.15
N TYR A 34 24.15 8.52 5.98
CA TYR A 34 22.76 8.68 6.41
C TYR A 34 22.53 7.97 7.74
N SER A 35 21.95 8.67 8.70
CA SER A 35 21.55 8.12 9.99
C SER A 35 20.10 7.60 10.01
N LYS A 36 19.33 7.88 8.95
CA LYS A 36 17.93 7.52 8.86
C LYS A 36 17.75 6.24 8.01
N TYR A 37 17.03 5.30 8.56
CA TYR A 37 16.56 4.12 7.85
C TYR A 37 15.16 4.36 7.32
N TYR A 38 14.87 3.77 6.18
CA TYR A 38 13.56 3.78 5.55
C TYR A 38 13.26 2.36 5.06
N SER A 39 12.07 1.86 5.36
CA SER A 39 11.61 0.57 4.86
C SER A 39 10.20 0.70 4.31
N ILE A 40 9.93 0.00 3.22
CA ILE A 40 8.63 -0.08 2.59
C ILE A 40 8.34 -1.51 2.18
N LEU A 41 7.15 -2.00 2.52
CA LEU A 41 6.57 -3.23 2.01
C LEU A 41 5.38 -2.87 1.13
N SER A 42 5.41 -3.32 -0.12
CA SER A 42 4.35 -3.02 -1.09
C SER A 42 3.81 -4.29 -1.71
N THR A 43 2.51 -4.32 -1.93
CA THR A 43 1.83 -5.35 -2.73
C THR A 43 1.32 -4.75 -4.04
N ARG A 44 1.26 -5.55 -5.11
CA ARG A 44 0.64 -5.19 -6.38
C ARG A 44 -0.87 -5.41 -6.31
N TYR A 45 -1.50 -4.68 -5.42
CA TYR A 45 -2.94 -4.68 -5.22
C TYR A 45 -3.37 -3.26 -4.86
N GLY A 46 -4.14 -2.62 -5.70
CA GLY A 46 -4.56 -1.23 -5.55
C GLY A 46 -6.04 -1.02 -5.84
N SER A 47 -6.46 0.24 -5.94
CA SER A 47 -7.89 0.59 -6.05
C SER A 47 -8.56 0.15 -7.34
N VAL A 48 -7.80 -0.16 -8.40
CA VAL A 48 -8.35 -0.68 -9.68
C VAL A 48 -8.46 -2.20 -9.72
N ASP A 49 -7.91 -2.91 -8.73
CA ASP A 49 -7.88 -4.38 -8.69
C ASP A 49 -9.16 -4.93 -8.02
N SER A 50 -10.30 -4.80 -8.70
CA SER A 50 -11.60 -5.30 -8.22
C SER A 50 -11.91 -6.73 -8.65
N ALA A 51 -11.09 -7.34 -9.52
CA ALA A 51 -11.25 -8.72 -9.96
C ALA A 51 -9.88 -9.40 -10.07
N PHE A 52 -9.67 -10.50 -9.35
CA PHE A 52 -8.41 -11.25 -9.37
C PHE A 52 -8.65 -12.74 -9.20
N GLN A 53 -7.63 -13.54 -9.49
CA GLN A 53 -7.67 -14.98 -9.41
C GLN A 53 -6.47 -15.49 -8.61
N PHE A 54 -6.71 -16.31 -7.59
CA PHE A 54 -5.62 -16.97 -6.88
C PHE A 54 -5.04 -18.13 -7.71
N PRO A 55 -3.75 -18.45 -7.53
CA PRO A 55 -3.15 -19.60 -8.19
C PRO A 55 -3.92 -20.90 -7.88
N GLY A 56 -4.45 -21.53 -8.93
CA GLY A 56 -5.25 -22.75 -8.81
C GLY A 56 -6.76 -22.58 -8.87
N ASP A 57 -7.27 -21.36 -8.75
CA ASP A 57 -8.70 -21.07 -8.90
C ASP A 57 -9.13 -21.13 -10.37
N ARG A 58 -10.38 -21.53 -10.60
CA ARG A 58 -11.01 -21.54 -11.95
C ARG A 58 -11.81 -20.26 -12.23
N GLU A 59 -12.20 -19.56 -11.19
CA GLU A 59 -13.06 -18.38 -11.28
C GLU A 59 -12.37 -17.16 -10.69
N TYR A 60 -12.79 -15.99 -11.15
CA TYR A 60 -12.34 -14.72 -10.59
C TYR A 60 -13.05 -14.43 -9.28
N THR A 61 -12.31 -14.01 -8.30
CA THR A 61 -12.85 -13.35 -7.10
C THR A 61 -13.11 -11.89 -7.45
N ILE A 62 -14.37 -11.47 -7.32
CA ILE A 62 -14.78 -10.08 -7.54
C ILE A 62 -15.03 -9.46 -6.17
N VAL A 63 -14.43 -8.31 -5.94
CA VAL A 63 -14.52 -7.55 -4.69
C VAL A 63 -15.10 -6.16 -4.93
N PRO A 64 -15.72 -5.53 -3.93
CA PRO A 64 -16.18 -4.15 -4.04
C PRO A 64 -15.03 -3.17 -4.31
N ASP A 65 -15.32 -2.09 -5.04
CA ASP A 65 -14.39 -0.99 -5.22
C ASP A 65 -13.98 -0.40 -3.86
N GLY A 66 -12.72 0.02 -3.75
CA GLY A 66 -12.17 0.58 -2.51
C GLY A 66 -11.70 -0.44 -1.48
N ILE A 67 -11.82 -1.76 -1.74
CA ILE A 67 -11.40 -2.80 -0.78
C ILE A 67 -9.90 -2.73 -0.47
N ALA A 68 -9.06 -2.33 -1.42
CA ALA A 68 -7.62 -2.17 -1.19
C ALA A 68 -7.34 -1.10 -0.13
N HIS A 69 -7.99 0.05 -0.22
CA HIS A 69 -7.90 1.14 0.75
C HIS A 69 -8.50 0.74 2.10
N PHE A 70 -9.63 0.05 2.09
CA PHE A 70 -10.23 -0.50 3.30
C PHE A 70 -9.25 -1.46 4.04
N LEU A 71 -8.59 -2.35 3.31
CA LEU A 71 -7.60 -3.27 3.87
C LEU A 71 -6.37 -2.52 4.42
N GLU A 72 -5.95 -1.44 3.76
CA GLU A 72 -4.86 -0.60 4.26
C GLU A 72 -5.15 -0.10 5.68
N HIS A 73 -6.33 0.50 5.92
CA HIS A 73 -6.74 0.96 7.24
C HIS A 73 -6.81 -0.19 8.25
N LYS A 74 -7.41 -1.30 7.84
CA LYS A 74 -7.67 -2.42 8.75
C LYS A 74 -6.45 -3.14 9.26
N LEU A 75 -5.35 -3.18 8.50
CA LEU A 75 -4.14 -3.86 8.95
C LEU A 75 -3.48 -3.18 10.17
N PHE A 76 -3.75 -1.90 10.41
CA PHE A 76 -3.21 -1.20 11.57
C PHE A 76 -3.88 -1.57 12.89
N GLU A 77 -5.10 -2.10 12.87
CA GLU A 77 -5.81 -2.51 14.08
C GLU A 77 -5.40 -3.93 14.49
N GLN A 78 -4.93 -4.08 15.73
CA GLN A 78 -4.38 -5.33 16.25
C GLN A 78 -5.40 -6.06 17.13
N GLU A 79 -5.22 -7.38 17.32
CA GLU A 79 -6.10 -8.22 18.13
C GLU A 79 -6.18 -7.79 19.59
N ASP A 80 -5.12 -7.24 20.14
CA ASP A 80 -5.05 -6.74 21.51
C ASP A 80 -5.72 -5.37 21.71
N GLY A 81 -6.33 -4.83 20.65
CA GLY A 81 -6.99 -3.52 20.66
C GLY A 81 -6.05 -2.34 20.51
N THR A 82 -4.76 -2.57 20.31
CA THR A 82 -3.77 -1.51 20.01
C THR A 82 -3.76 -1.18 18.52
N ASN A 83 -3.12 -0.05 18.18
CA ASN A 83 -2.85 0.32 16.81
C ASN A 83 -1.36 0.10 16.49
N ALA A 84 -1.06 -0.42 15.29
CA ALA A 84 0.33 -0.65 14.89
C ALA A 84 1.19 0.63 14.95
N PHE A 85 0.61 1.82 14.80
CA PHE A 85 1.31 3.10 14.97
C PHE A 85 1.83 3.33 16.38
N ASP A 86 1.16 2.82 17.41
CA ASP A 86 1.56 3.00 18.82
C ASP A 86 2.94 2.39 19.09
N LYS A 87 3.20 1.21 18.52
CA LYS A 87 4.48 0.54 18.63
C LYS A 87 5.60 1.28 17.89
N TYR A 88 5.32 1.82 16.70
CA TYR A 88 6.27 2.67 15.98
C TYR A 88 6.63 3.91 16.78
N ALA A 89 5.63 4.59 17.36
CA ALA A 89 5.83 5.76 18.21
C ALA A 89 6.70 5.42 19.45
N ALA A 90 6.43 4.29 20.10
CA ALA A 90 7.22 3.82 21.24
C ALA A 90 8.68 3.51 20.89
N LEU A 91 8.96 3.08 19.65
CA LEU A 91 10.31 2.80 19.13
C LEU A 91 10.97 4.03 18.47
N GLY A 92 10.34 5.20 18.53
CA GLY A 92 10.86 6.44 17.94
C GLY A 92 10.87 6.44 16.41
N ALA A 93 9.99 5.69 15.79
CA ALA A 93 9.80 5.64 14.34
C ALA A 93 8.57 6.43 13.90
N SER A 94 8.59 6.87 12.64
CA SER A 94 7.44 7.43 11.94
C SER A 94 6.99 6.43 10.88
N ALA A 95 5.73 6.03 10.93
CA ALA A 95 5.13 5.10 9.98
C ALA A 95 4.04 5.78 9.14
N ASN A 96 3.76 5.19 7.98
CA ASN A 96 2.69 5.61 7.10
C ASN A 96 2.25 4.43 6.21
N ALA A 97 1.13 4.58 5.53
CA ALA A 97 0.69 3.71 4.46
C ALA A 97 0.02 4.53 3.36
N PHE A 98 -0.15 3.94 2.20
CA PHE A 98 -0.94 4.52 1.13
C PHE A 98 -1.44 3.44 0.17
N THR A 99 -2.61 3.68 -0.39
CA THR A 99 -3.17 2.91 -1.50
C THR A 99 -3.21 3.79 -2.74
N SER A 100 -2.64 3.29 -3.83
CA SER A 100 -2.73 3.92 -5.16
C SER A 100 -3.55 3.05 -6.10
N PHE A 101 -3.59 3.39 -7.40
CA PHE A 101 -4.36 2.64 -8.38
C PHE A 101 -3.94 1.18 -8.50
N ASN A 102 -2.65 0.86 -8.40
CA ASN A 102 -2.09 -0.46 -8.69
C ASN A 102 -1.24 -1.05 -7.56
N ASN A 103 -1.15 -0.40 -6.43
CA ASN A 103 -0.39 -0.90 -5.29
C ASN A 103 -0.86 -0.32 -3.95
N THR A 104 -0.67 -1.09 -2.90
CA THR A 104 -0.78 -0.67 -1.51
C THR A 104 0.58 -0.83 -0.85
N ALA A 105 0.98 0.12 -0.02
CA ALA A 105 2.28 0.12 0.62
C ALA A 105 2.20 0.55 2.08
N TYR A 106 3.01 -0.11 2.92
CA TYR A 106 3.21 0.18 4.34
C TYR A 106 4.68 0.50 4.55
N LEU A 107 4.97 1.55 5.27
CA LEU A 107 6.33 2.05 5.40
C LEU A 107 6.61 2.63 6.78
N PHE A 108 7.88 2.64 7.13
CA PHE A 108 8.37 3.38 8.29
C PHE A 108 9.73 4.02 8.02
N SER A 109 10.05 5.00 8.83
CA SER A 109 11.40 5.57 8.93
C SER A 109 11.82 5.73 10.38
N CYS A 110 13.08 5.43 10.68
CA CYS A 110 13.64 5.52 12.03
C CYS A 110 15.12 5.89 12.00
N THR A 111 15.66 6.26 13.13
CA THR A 111 17.11 6.48 13.33
C THR A 111 17.73 5.44 14.25
N SER A 112 16.90 4.66 14.95
CA SER A 112 17.28 3.58 15.87
C SER A 112 16.25 2.47 15.81
N HIS A 113 16.51 1.33 16.45
CA HIS A 113 15.58 0.20 16.56
C HIS A 113 15.06 -0.31 15.21
N PHE A 114 15.93 -0.32 14.16
CA PHE A 114 15.52 -0.73 12.84
C PHE A 114 14.94 -2.14 12.81
N ASN A 115 15.60 -3.10 13.47
CA ASN A 115 15.16 -4.50 13.42
C ASN A 115 13.78 -4.67 14.07
N GLU A 116 13.56 -4.05 15.22
CA GLU A 116 12.30 -4.11 15.95
C GLU A 116 11.14 -3.46 15.14
N ASN A 117 11.42 -2.34 14.47
CA ASN A 117 10.48 -1.69 13.59
C ASN A 117 10.20 -2.51 12.33
N PHE A 118 11.22 -3.15 11.76
CA PHE A 118 11.09 -3.99 10.58
C PHE A 118 10.32 -5.28 10.87
N ASP A 119 10.63 -5.95 11.97
CA ASP A 119 9.87 -7.12 12.44
C ASP A 119 8.40 -6.76 12.70
N HIS A 120 8.16 -5.57 13.26
CA HIS A 120 6.80 -5.08 13.46
C HIS A 120 6.07 -4.85 12.14
N LEU A 121 6.73 -4.25 11.12
CA LEU A 121 6.16 -4.10 9.78
C LEU A 121 5.71 -5.44 9.20
N LEU A 122 6.61 -6.43 9.21
CA LEU A 122 6.30 -7.75 8.68
C LEU A 122 5.19 -8.44 9.47
N ASN A 123 5.16 -8.26 10.78
CA ASN A 123 4.18 -8.91 11.65
C ASN A 123 2.77 -8.38 11.39
N PHE A 124 2.53 -7.07 11.48
CA PHE A 124 1.17 -6.54 11.38
C PHE A 124 0.56 -6.70 9.96
N VAL A 125 1.36 -6.60 8.89
CA VAL A 125 0.86 -6.83 7.52
C VAL A 125 0.58 -8.30 7.22
N SER A 126 1.19 -9.23 7.97
CA SER A 126 1.02 -10.68 7.78
C SER A 126 -0.05 -11.30 8.68
N HIS A 127 -0.51 -10.59 9.70
CA HIS A 127 -1.48 -11.08 10.68
C HIS A 127 -2.67 -10.13 10.80
N PRO A 128 -3.51 -10.07 9.76
CA PRO A 128 -4.68 -9.20 9.78
C PRO A 128 -5.69 -9.68 10.83
N TYR A 129 -6.32 -8.72 11.52
CA TYR A 129 -7.36 -8.97 12.50
C TYR A 129 -8.68 -8.35 12.07
N PHE A 130 -9.69 -9.20 11.83
CA PHE A 130 -11.00 -8.77 11.40
C PHE A 130 -12.09 -9.30 12.34
N THR A 131 -12.94 -8.39 12.82
CA THR A 131 -14.20 -8.72 13.47
C THR A 131 -15.32 -7.93 12.76
N ARG A 132 -16.55 -8.39 12.94
CA ARG A 132 -17.69 -7.65 12.39
C ARG A 132 -17.73 -6.21 12.90
N GLU A 133 -17.50 -6.04 14.19
CA GLU A 133 -17.54 -4.73 14.84
C GLU A 133 -16.49 -3.77 14.30
N ASN A 134 -15.23 -4.24 14.17
CA ASN A 134 -14.15 -3.38 13.68
C ASN A 134 -14.27 -3.08 12.18
N VAL A 135 -14.88 -3.97 11.40
CA VAL A 135 -15.20 -3.72 9.98
C VAL A 135 -16.30 -2.67 9.84
N GLU A 136 -17.39 -2.78 10.60
CA GLU A 136 -18.49 -1.80 10.59
C GLU A 136 -18.02 -0.40 11.05
N LYS A 137 -17.16 -0.34 12.06
CA LYS A 137 -16.52 0.91 12.52
C LYS A 137 -15.70 1.57 11.41
N GLU A 138 -14.84 0.79 10.73
CA GLU A 138 -13.96 1.31 9.69
C GLU A 138 -14.72 1.81 8.46
N GLN A 139 -15.81 1.15 8.09
CA GLN A 139 -16.70 1.64 7.03
C GLN A 139 -17.21 3.06 7.33
N GLY A 140 -17.52 3.36 8.58
CA GLY A 140 -17.92 4.70 9.00
C GLY A 140 -16.81 5.74 8.86
N ILE A 141 -15.58 5.37 9.17
CA ILE A 141 -14.39 6.25 9.06
C ILE A 141 -14.10 6.55 7.59
N ILE A 142 -14.04 5.54 6.74
CA ILE A 142 -13.79 5.69 5.30
C ILE A 142 -14.92 6.50 4.62
N ALA A 143 -16.16 6.31 5.02
CA ALA A 143 -17.26 7.12 4.51
C ALA A 143 -17.12 8.63 4.85
N GLN A 144 -16.50 8.96 5.98
CA GLN A 144 -16.17 10.36 6.32
C GLN A 144 -14.99 10.88 5.51
N GLU A 145 -13.98 10.06 5.29
CA GLU A 145 -12.82 10.39 4.46
C GLU A 145 -13.22 10.67 3.00
N ILE A 146 -14.10 9.86 2.42
CA ILE A 146 -14.63 10.09 1.07
C ILE A 146 -15.31 11.47 0.98
N ARG A 147 -16.12 11.84 1.95
CA ARG A 147 -16.75 13.18 1.98
C ARG A 147 -15.74 14.31 2.06
N MET A 148 -14.63 14.10 2.77
CA MET A 148 -13.55 15.07 2.85
C MET A 148 -12.87 15.29 1.49
N TYR A 149 -12.70 14.24 0.70
CA TYR A 149 -12.21 14.36 -0.68
C TYR A 149 -13.21 15.03 -1.62
N ASP A 150 -14.51 14.83 -1.42
CA ASP A 150 -15.55 15.53 -2.18
C ASP A 150 -15.53 17.05 -1.98
N ASP A 151 -15.05 17.53 -0.83
CA ASP A 151 -14.91 18.95 -0.51
C ASP A 151 -13.56 19.54 -1.03
N ASP A 152 -12.58 18.71 -1.44
CA ASP A 152 -11.30 19.18 -1.97
C ASP A 152 -11.39 19.47 -3.48
N ALA A 153 -11.18 20.73 -3.86
CA ALA A 153 -11.28 21.18 -5.25
C ALA A 153 -10.25 20.52 -6.18
N ASN A 154 -9.04 20.21 -5.70
CA ASN A 154 -8.00 19.56 -6.52
C ASN A 154 -8.36 18.11 -6.81
N TRP A 155 -8.85 17.37 -5.81
CA TRP A 155 -9.36 16.01 -5.99
C TRP A 155 -10.53 15.97 -6.96
N ARG A 156 -11.48 16.89 -6.83
CA ARG A 156 -12.62 16.98 -7.75
C ARG A 156 -12.20 17.24 -9.19
N VAL A 157 -11.26 18.16 -9.41
CA VAL A 157 -10.71 18.42 -10.76
C VAL A 157 -10.03 17.19 -11.32
N PHE A 158 -9.22 16.50 -10.51
CA PHE A 158 -8.49 15.32 -10.94
C PHE A 158 -9.45 14.16 -11.32
N PHE A 159 -10.40 13.83 -10.46
CA PHE A 159 -11.35 12.75 -10.75
C PHE A 159 -12.31 13.10 -11.89
N ASN A 160 -12.80 14.33 -11.97
CA ASN A 160 -13.62 14.77 -13.09
C ASN A 160 -12.86 14.68 -14.43
N LEU A 161 -11.56 15.01 -14.43
CA LEU A 161 -10.71 14.84 -15.61
C LEU A 161 -10.61 13.37 -16.04
N ILE A 162 -10.39 12.46 -15.10
CA ILE A 162 -10.33 11.01 -15.37
C ILE A 162 -11.67 10.53 -15.96
N ASP A 163 -12.78 10.95 -15.37
CA ASP A 163 -14.11 10.57 -15.83
C ASP A 163 -14.40 11.11 -17.26
N CYS A 164 -13.99 12.34 -17.56
CA CYS A 164 -14.09 12.89 -18.90
C CYS A 164 -13.26 12.10 -19.91
N LEU A 165 -12.03 11.74 -19.58
CA LEU A 165 -11.16 10.93 -20.44
C LEU A 165 -11.75 9.54 -20.73
N ARG A 166 -12.36 8.92 -19.72
CA ARG A 166 -13.00 7.60 -19.86
C ARG A 166 -14.30 7.67 -20.66
N SER A 167 -15.08 8.74 -20.50
CA SER A 167 -16.35 8.91 -21.24
C SER A 167 -16.13 9.17 -22.72
N GLU A 168 -15.03 9.80 -23.12
CA GLU A 168 -14.68 10.01 -24.52
C GLU A 168 -14.26 8.70 -25.23
N GLU A 169 -13.63 7.77 -24.55
CA GLU A 169 -13.34 6.44 -25.10
C GLU A 169 -14.64 5.67 -25.45
N HIS A 170 -15.67 5.79 -24.63
CA HIS A 170 -16.98 5.16 -24.89
C HIS A 170 -17.79 5.86 -25.99
N THR A 171 -17.63 7.17 -26.17
CA THR A 171 -18.33 7.90 -27.26
C THR A 171 -17.69 7.65 -28.61
N SER A 172 -16.39 7.42 -28.71
CA SER A 172 -15.73 7.07 -29.98
C SER A 172 -16.13 5.68 -30.48
N GLU A 173 -16.43 4.72 -29.62
CA GLU A 173 -16.92 3.39 -30.00
C GLU A 173 -18.38 3.44 -30.48
N LEU A 174 -19.21 4.35 -29.99
CA LEU A 174 -20.59 4.52 -30.41
C LEU A 174 -20.74 5.28 -31.75
N GLN A 175 -19.74 6.09 -32.11
CA GLN A 175 -19.71 6.80 -33.39
C GLN A 175 -19.12 5.97 -34.54
N SER A 176 -18.50 4.83 -34.26
CA SER A 176 -17.92 3.92 -35.25
C SER A 176 -18.85 2.75 -35.65
N ARG A 177 -20.10 2.79 -35.25
CA ARG A 177 -21.18 1.90 -35.67
C ARG A 177 -22.26 2.73 -36.39
#